data_67d7b21047f1bef1ad5fb73cb0ceeea8
#
_entry.id   67d7b21047f1bef1ad5fb73cb0ceeea8
#
_cell.length_a   1.000
_cell.length_b   1.000
_cell.length_c   1.000
_cell.angle_alpha   90.00
_cell.angle_beta   90.00
_cell.angle_gamma   90.00
#
_symmetry.space_group_name_H-M   'P 1'
#
loop_
_entity.id
_entity.type
_entity.pdbx_description
1 polymer ?
#
loop_
_entity_poly.entity_id
_entity_poly.type
_entity_poly.pdbx_seq_one_letter_code
_entity_poly.pdbx_strand_id
1 'polypeptide(L)'
;RQFVESMSVVEQTLFEDPDGIYGRMDFATRDRYRHATEALAKKGNLSEGEVARKAVELAHAAIGERHRHVGYFLIDKGLPALEAAVDARYSAIETLRRVASRHALFLYLGAVLLITVMFAGGLLTQAIALSVPDWTWLPITLLGVLAGSQMAVALVNWLATLLVSAHPL
;
A
#
# COMPACT_ATOMS: atom_id res chain seq x y z
N ARG A 1 17.89 22.66 -18.45
CA ARG A 1 17.17 23.93 -18.23
C ARG A 1 15.70 23.68 -17.85
N GLN A 2 14.93 22.95 -18.67
CA GLN A 2 13.52 22.64 -18.36
C GLN A 2 13.31 21.98 -16.97
N PHE A 3 14.18 21.08 -16.55
CA PHE A 3 14.10 20.41 -15.24
C PHE A 3 14.28 21.38 -14.06
N VAL A 4 15.17 22.35 -14.17
CA VAL A 4 15.40 23.37 -13.12
C VAL A 4 14.24 24.37 -13.08
N GLU A 5 13.66 24.69 -14.24
CA GLU A 5 12.50 25.60 -14.33
C GLU A 5 11.23 24.95 -13.77
N SER A 6 10.97 23.68 -14.06
CA SER A 6 9.82 22.96 -13.50
C SER A 6 9.93 22.78 -11.97
N MET A 7 11.12 22.48 -11.45
CA MET A 7 11.37 22.41 -9.99
C MET A 7 11.15 23.78 -9.34
N SER A 8 11.53 24.87 -9.98
CA SER A 8 11.26 26.22 -9.47
C SER A 8 9.78 26.54 -9.38
N VAL A 9 8.97 26.14 -10.39
CA VAL A 9 7.51 26.38 -10.40
C VAL A 9 6.80 25.57 -9.31
N VAL A 10 7.12 24.28 -9.17
CA VAL A 10 6.54 23.44 -8.12
C VAL A 10 6.86 23.98 -6.73
N GLU A 11 8.12 24.33 -6.49
CA GLU A 11 8.58 24.91 -5.22
C GLU A 11 7.83 26.20 -4.91
N GLN A 12 7.75 27.13 -5.87
CA GLN A 12 7.03 28.40 -5.68
C GLN A 12 5.55 28.17 -5.38
N THR A 13 4.89 27.25 -6.10
CA THR A 13 3.47 26.93 -5.87
C THR A 13 3.26 26.33 -4.49
N LEU A 14 4.12 25.42 -4.05
CA LEU A 14 4.00 24.82 -2.71
C LEU A 14 4.28 25.79 -1.55
N PHE A 15 5.01 26.90 -1.81
CA PHE A 15 5.14 27.98 -0.83
C PHE A 15 3.85 28.76 -0.58
N GLU A 16 2.85 28.64 -1.47
CA GLU A 16 1.50 29.19 -1.28
C GLU A 16 0.63 28.36 -0.30
N ASP A 17 1.24 27.41 0.41
CA ASP A 17 0.61 26.59 1.45
C ASP A 17 -0.14 27.46 2.47
N PRO A 18 -1.48 27.27 2.65
CA PRO A 18 -2.29 28.12 3.51
C PRO A 18 -1.82 28.24 4.96
N ASP A 19 -1.24 27.16 5.50
CA ASP A 19 -0.71 27.13 6.86
C ASP A 19 0.72 27.67 6.94
N GLY A 20 1.39 27.93 5.80
CA GLY A 20 2.77 28.39 5.74
C GLY A 20 3.78 27.42 6.34
N ILE A 21 3.39 26.17 6.56
CA ILE A 21 4.23 25.14 7.15
C ILE A 21 5.31 24.69 6.16
N TYR A 22 4.96 24.61 4.87
CA TYR A 22 5.88 24.17 3.82
C TYR A 22 7.19 24.97 3.82
N GLY A 23 7.12 26.29 3.96
CA GLY A 23 8.28 27.18 3.98
C GLY A 23 9.20 27.00 5.20
N ARG A 24 8.70 26.39 6.28
CA ARG A 24 9.44 26.14 7.52
C ARG A 24 10.04 24.75 7.61
N MET A 25 9.76 23.88 6.61
CA MET A 25 10.28 22.53 6.55
C MET A 25 11.76 22.50 6.17
N ASP A 26 12.45 21.46 6.60
CA ASP A 26 13.80 21.15 6.15
C ASP A 26 13.80 20.74 4.66
N PHE A 27 14.98 20.79 4.05
CA PHE A 27 15.13 20.49 2.63
C PHE A 27 14.69 19.07 2.25
N ALA A 28 15.00 18.07 3.10
CA ALA A 28 14.66 16.68 2.83
C ALA A 28 13.13 16.45 2.81
N THR A 29 12.39 17.10 3.72
CA THR A 29 10.92 17.04 3.75
C THR A 29 10.30 17.74 2.54
N ARG A 30 10.80 18.93 2.15
CA ARG A 30 10.34 19.61 0.95
C ARG A 30 10.63 18.80 -0.32
N ASP A 31 11.78 18.16 -0.38
CA ASP A 31 12.15 17.28 -1.49
C ASP A 31 11.20 16.09 -1.62
N ARG A 32 10.81 15.49 -0.49
CA ARG A 32 9.78 14.43 -0.47
C ARG A 32 8.43 14.89 -1.04
N TYR A 33 8.02 16.13 -0.79
CA TYR A 33 6.78 16.68 -1.33
C TYR A 33 6.88 16.91 -2.83
N ARG A 34 8.03 17.40 -3.32
CA ARG A 34 8.28 17.53 -4.75
C ARG A 34 8.24 16.18 -5.46
N HIS A 35 8.87 15.15 -4.89
CA HIS A 35 8.80 13.79 -5.43
C HIS A 35 7.38 13.22 -5.43
N ALA A 36 6.56 13.53 -4.42
CA ALA A 36 5.16 13.14 -4.40
C ALA A 36 4.37 13.81 -5.53
N THR A 37 4.62 15.10 -5.78
CA THR A 37 4.02 15.87 -6.88
C THR A 37 4.43 15.30 -8.25
N GLU A 38 5.72 15.02 -8.45
CA GLU A 38 6.26 14.39 -9.65
C GLU A 38 5.64 13.00 -9.90
N ALA A 39 5.54 12.18 -8.85
CA ALA A 39 4.96 10.84 -8.93
C ALA A 39 3.48 10.88 -9.34
N LEU A 40 2.72 11.86 -8.87
CA LEU A 40 1.32 12.07 -9.27
C LEU A 40 1.20 12.60 -10.69
N ALA A 41 2.03 13.55 -11.10
CA ALA A 41 2.06 14.06 -12.47
C ALA A 41 2.33 12.95 -13.49
N LYS A 42 3.26 12.03 -13.19
CA LYS A 42 3.53 10.85 -14.04
C LYS A 42 2.35 9.88 -14.16
N LYS A 43 1.41 9.90 -13.23
CA LYS A 43 0.22 9.03 -13.20
C LYS A 43 -1.03 9.70 -13.77
N GLY A 44 -1.03 11.01 -13.88
CA GLY A 44 -2.09 11.82 -14.46
C GLY A 44 -1.71 12.41 -15.80
N ASN A 45 -2.57 13.32 -16.29
CA ASN A 45 -2.35 14.07 -17.52
C ASN A 45 -1.91 15.52 -17.25
N LEU A 46 -1.62 15.87 -15.99
CA LEU A 46 -1.26 17.21 -15.54
C LEU A 46 0.26 17.33 -15.35
N SER A 47 0.78 18.52 -15.57
CA SER A 47 2.16 18.87 -15.24
C SER A 47 2.37 18.90 -13.71
N GLU A 48 3.62 18.80 -13.27
CA GLU A 48 3.97 18.88 -11.85
C GLU A 48 3.47 20.17 -11.19
N GLY A 49 3.57 21.31 -11.89
CA GLY A 49 3.06 22.59 -11.41
C GLY A 49 1.53 22.62 -11.25
N GLU A 50 0.80 21.96 -12.14
CA GLU A 50 -0.67 21.85 -12.03
C GLU A 50 -1.08 20.94 -10.88
N VAL A 51 -0.36 19.83 -10.64
CA VAL A 51 -0.58 18.94 -9.49
C VAL A 51 -0.31 19.70 -8.18
N ALA A 52 0.80 20.46 -8.10
CA ALA A 52 1.11 21.30 -6.94
C ALA A 52 0.00 22.32 -6.68
N ARG A 53 -0.50 22.99 -7.73
CA ARG A 53 -1.61 23.96 -7.62
C ARG A 53 -2.88 23.30 -7.12
N LYS A 54 -3.22 22.10 -7.61
CA LYS A 54 -4.38 21.33 -7.12
C LYS A 54 -4.25 20.96 -5.64
N ALA A 55 -3.06 20.60 -5.17
CA ALA A 55 -2.80 20.34 -3.76
C ALA A 55 -3.03 21.60 -2.91
N VAL A 56 -2.56 22.75 -3.35
CA VAL A 56 -2.78 24.05 -2.66
C VAL A 56 -4.26 24.45 -2.69
N GLU A 57 -4.95 24.31 -3.83
CA GLU A 57 -6.40 24.57 -3.94
C GLU A 57 -7.21 23.72 -2.93
N LEU A 58 -6.90 22.41 -2.84
CA LEU A 58 -7.55 21.52 -1.88
C LEU A 58 -7.24 21.90 -0.43
N ALA A 59 -6.01 22.32 -0.14
CA ALA A 59 -5.62 22.80 1.18
C ALA A 59 -6.37 24.09 1.56
N HIS A 60 -6.56 25.02 0.63
CA HIS A 60 -7.38 26.21 0.84
C HIS A 60 -8.87 25.92 1.07
N ALA A 61 -9.42 24.93 0.36
CA ALA A 61 -10.83 24.53 0.48
C ALA A 61 -11.11 23.66 1.70
N ALA A 62 -10.08 23.13 2.36
CA ALA A 62 -10.23 22.21 3.47
C ALA A 62 -10.77 22.88 4.73
N ILE A 63 -11.71 22.21 5.40
CA ILE A 63 -12.29 22.63 6.67
C ILE A 63 -11.49 21.96 7.81
N GLY A 64 -10.94 22.79 8.72
CA GLY A 64 -10.18 22.35 9.89
C GLY A 64 -8.66 22.56 9.72
N GLU A 65 -8.03 23.07 10.78
CA GLU A 65 -6.62 23.49 10.76
C GLU A 65 -5.65 22.41 10.28
N ARG A 66 -5.83 21.16 10.70
CA ARG A 66 -4.96 20.03 10.32
C ARG A 66 -5.01 19.65 8.83
N HIS A 67 -6.05 20.06 8.13
CA HIS A 67 -6.26 19.71 6.72
C HIS A 67 -5.85 20.83 5.77
N ARG A 68 -5.54 22.02 6.29
CA ARG A 68 -5.17 23.22 5.50
C ARG A 68 -3.73 23.22 5.02
N HIS A 69 -3.00 22.14 5.22
CA HIS A 69 -1.62 21.99 4.82
C HIS A 69 -1.49 21.08 3.59
N VAL A 70 -0.69 21.50 2.62
CA VAL A 70 -0.45 20.75 1.37
C VAL A 70 0.04 19.32 1.61
N GLY A 71 0.79 19.07 2.67
CA GLY A 71 1.27 17.74 3.04
C GLY A 71 0.17 16.75 3.34
N TYR A 72 -0.98 17.20 3.84
CA TYR A 72 -2.13 16.36 4.06
C TYR A 72 -2.61 15.72 2.74
N PHE A 73 -2.58 16.48 1.64
CA PHE A 73 -3.01 16.02 0.33
C PHE A 73 -1.90 15.32 -0.47
N LEU A 74 -0.62 15.64 -0.23
CA LEU A 74 0.49 15.04 -0.97
C LEU A 74 0.95 13.69 -0.43
N ILE A 75 0.92 13.49 0.90
CA ILE A 75 1.53 12.30 1.54
C ILE A 75 0.69 11.68 2.66
N ASP A 76 -0.45 12.24 3.04
CA ASP A 76 -1.29 11.75 4.13
C ASP A 76 -2.70 11.39 3.63
N LYS A 77 -3.67 11.37 4.52
CA LYS A 77 -5.06 10.91 4.31
C LYS A 77 -5.83 11.67 3.23
N GLY A 78 -5.43 12.88 2.89
CA GLY A 78 -5.98 13.68 1.80
C GLY A 78 -5.52 13.25 0.40
N LEU A 79 -4.49 12.40 0.29
CA LEU A 79 -3.94 11.96 -0.99
C LEU A 79 -4.99 11.40 -1.96
N PRO A 80 -5.98 10.57 -1.55
CA PRO A 80 -7.00 10.09 -2.48
C PRO A 80 -7.86 11.20 -3.10
N ALA A 81 -8.08 12.31 -2.39
CA ALA A 81 -8.79 13.46 -2.93
C ALA A 81 -7.97 14.18 -4.01
N LEU A 82 -6.67 14.34 -3.79
CA LEU A 82 -5.76 14.89 -4.80
C LEU A 82 -5.64 13.96 -6.01
N GLU A 83 -5.49 12.65 -5.80
CA GLU A 83 -5.46 11.63 -6.86
C GLU A 83 -6.70 11.70 -7.76
N ALA A 84 -7.88 11.87 -7.16
CA ALA A 84 -9.13 12.05 -7.90
C ALA A 84 -9.16 13.39 -8.66
N ALA A 85 -8.66 14.47 -8.06
CA ALA A 85 -8.63 15.80 -8.66
C ALA A 85 -7.68 15.92 -9.86
N VAL A 86 -6.63 15.07 -9.91
CA VAL A 86 -5.64 15.05 -11.01
C VAL A 86 -5.89 13.90 -12.01
N ASP A 87 -6.98 13.15 -11.85
CA ASP A 87 -7.31 11.95 -12.67
C ASP A 87 -6.14 10.96 -12.73
N ALA A 88 -5.52 10.68 -11.58
CA ALA A 88 -4.38 9.80 -11.49
C ALA A 88 -4.78 8.36 -11.83
N ARG A 89 -4.18 7.79 -12.88
CA ARG A 89 -4.45 6.44 -13.35
C ARG A 89 -3.46 5.46 -12.74
N TYR A 90 -3.98 4.48 -12.03
CA TYR A 90 -3.18 3.40 -11.44
C TYR A 90 -3.28 2.14 -12.29
N SER A 91 -2.13 1.48 -12.48
CA SER A 91 -2.11 0.15 -13.05
C SER A 91 -2.92 -0.81 -12.17
N ALA A 92 -3.54 -1.84 -12.79
CA ALA A 92 -4.24 -2.89 -12.05
C ALA A 92 -3.35 -3.54 -10.97
N ILE A 93 -2.05 -3.69 -11.25
CA ILE A 93 -1.06 -4.23 -10.31
C ILE A 93 -0.84 -3.28 -9.12
N GLU A 94 -0.74 -1.96 -9.35
CA GLU A 94 -0.59 -0.97 -8.28
C GLU A 94 -1.85 -0.90 -7.40
N THR A 95 -3.03 -0.97 -8.01
CA THR A 95 -4.31 -1.03 -7.30
C THR A 95 -4.39 -2.29 -6.44
N LEU A 96 -4.04 -3.44 -7.00
CA LEU A 96 -4.00 -4.71 -6.27
C LEU A 96 -2.99 -4.66 -5.11
N ARG A 97 -1.79 -4.13 -5.34
CA ARG A 97 -0.76 -3.97 -4.30
C ARG A 97 -1.23 -3.03 -3.18
N ARG A 98 -1.93 -1.94 -3.50
CA ARG A 98 -2.49 -1.00 -2.52
C ARG A 98 -3.60 -1.64 -1.68
N VAL A 99 -4.52 -2.41 -2.32
CA VAL A 99 -5.55 -3.17 -1.60
C VAL A 99 -4.92 -4.26 -0.74
N ALA A 100 -3.95 -4.99 -1.27
CA ALA A 100 -3.23 -6.02 -0.55
C ALA A 100 -2.50 -5.48 0.69
N SER A 101 -1.82 -4.34 0.58
CA SER A 101 -1.14 -3.72 1.73
C SER A 101 -2.14 -3.23 2.80
N ARG A 102 -3.31 -2.75 2.40
CA ARG A 102 -4.36 -2.32 3.33
C ARG A 102 -4.98 -3.48 4.11
N HIS A 103 -5.03 -4.67 3.50
CA HIS A 103 -5.62 -5.87 4.08
C HIS A 103 -4.60 -7.00 4.29
N ALA A 104 -3.33 -6.65 4.44
CA ALA A 104 -2.23 -7.62 4.52
C ALA A 104 -2.45 -8.71 5.58
N LEU A 105 -2.97 -8.34 6.77
CA LEU A 105 -3.27 -9.30 7.83
C LEU A 105 -4.36 -10.32 7.42
N PHE A 106 -5.44 -9.84 6.81
CA PHE A 106 -6.53 -10.73 6.37
C PHE A 106 -6.07 -11.66 5.24
N LEU A 107 -5.27 -11.16 4.31
CA LEU A 107 -4.69 -11.97 3.24
C LEU A 107 -3.72 -13.01 3.80
N TYR A 108 -2.88 -12.62 4.76
CA TYR A 108 -1.97 -13.53 5.43
C TYR A 108 -2.71 -14.66 6.16
N LEU A 109 -3.65 -14.30 7.03
CA LEU A 109 -4.45 -15.29 7.79
C LEU A 109 -5.31 -16.16 6.88
N GLY A 110 -5.91 -15.58 5.85
CA GLY A 110 -6.69 -16.30 4.84
C GLY A 110 -5.84 -17.31 4.07
N ALA A 111 -4.64 -16.93 3.67
CA ALA A 111 -3.71 -17.83 2.98
C ALA A 111 -3.26 -18.99 3.89
N VAL A 112 -2.91 -18.71 5.13
CA VAL A 112 -2.53 -19.74 6.11
C VAL A 112 -3.70 -20.70 6.34
N LEU A 113 -4.91 -20.19 6.56
CA LEU A 113 -6.10 -21.01 6.75
C LEU A 113 -6.39 -21.89 5.53
N LEU A 114 -6.35 -21.31 4.33
CA LEU A 114 -6.61 -22.04 3.09
C LEU A 114 -5.64 -23.19 2.88
N ILE A 115 -4.34 -22.95 3.04
CA ILE A 115 -3.30 -23.97 2.87
C ILE A 115 -3.47 -25.08 3.93
N THR A 116 -3.75 -24.69 5.17
CA THR A 116 -3.97 -25.66 6.27
C THR A 116 -5.17 -26.57 5.98
N VAL A 117 -6.30 -25.98 5.55
CA VAL A 117 -7.52 -26.73 5.21
C VAL A 117 -7.30 -27.65 4.01
N MET A 118 -6.62 -27.17 2.97
CA MET A 118 -6.29 -27.98 1.79
C MET A 118 -5.39 -29.16 2.18
N PHE A 119 -4.38 -28.95 3.00
CA PHE A 119 -3.46 -29.99 3.44
C PHE A 119 -4.15 -31.02 4.34
N ALA A 120 -4.85 -30.57 5.37
CA ALA A 120 -5.59 -31.45 6.28
C ALA A 120 -6.71 -32.22 5.56
N GLY A 121 -7.45 -31.55 4.67
CA GLY A 121 -8.49 -32.18 3.84
C GLY A 121 -7.91 -33.22 2.89
N GLY A 122 -6.76 -32.94 2.26
CA GLY A 122 -6.05 -33.92 1.44
C GLY A 122 -5.62 -35.16 2.20
N LEU A 123 -5.10 -35.01 3.43
CA LEU A 123 -4.77 -36.18 4.29
C LEU A 123 -6.01 -36.95 4.66
N LEU A 124 -7.11 -36.30 5.00
CA LEU A 124 -8.36 -36.94 5.35
C LEU A 124 -8.95 -37.74 4.16
N THR A 125 -8.95 -37.17 2.94
CA THR A 125 -9.40 -37.90 1.77
C THR A 125 -8.55 -39.14 1.47
N GLN A 126 -7.25 -39.05 1.66
CA GLN A 126 -6.35 -40.18 1.56
C GLN A 126 -6.65 -41.27 2.62
N ALA A 127 -6.88 -40.86 3.86
CA ALA A 127 -7.22 -41.80 4.95
C ALA A 127 -8.53 -42.55 4.66
N ILE A 128 -9.54 -41.85 4.12
CA ILE A 128 -10.80 -42.48 3.69
C ILE A 128 -10.55 -43.47 2.55
N ALA A 129 -9.78 -43.10 1.55
CA ALA A 129 -9.48 -43.95 0.39
C ALA A 129 -8.73 -45.24 0.78
N LEU A 130 -7.90 -45.16 1.84
CA LEU A 130 -7.15 -46.32 2.39
C LEU A 130 -7.98 -47.14 3.37
N SER A 131 -9.25 -46.81 3.61
CA SER A 131 -10.13 -47.48 4.57
C SER A 131 -9.54 -47.60 5.98
N VAL A 132 -8.88 -46.54 6.45
CA VAL A 132 -8.27 -46.49 7.77
C VAL A 132 -9.35 -46.55 8.86
N PRO A 133 -9.15 -47.24 9.99
CA PRO A 133 -10.12 -47.36 11.07
C PRO A 133 -10.60 -46.04 11.60
N ASP A 134 -11.88 -45.89 11.92
CA ASP A 134 -12.54 -44.64 12.32
C ASP A 134 -11.87 -43.96 13.53
N TRP A 135 -11.34 -44.70 14.48
CA TRP A 135 -10.67 -44.15 15.65
C TRP A 135 -9.38 -43.36 15.31
N THR A 136 -8.78 -43.60 14.13
CA THR A 136 -7.57 -42.91 13.68
C THR A 136 -7.85 -41.58 13.03
N TRP A 137 -9.10 -41.25 12.67
CA TRP A 137 -9.44 -39.99 11.98
C TRP A 137 -9.16 -38.75 12.82
N LEU A 138 -9.45 -38.85 14.14
CA LEU A 138 -9.19 -37.73 15.04
C LEU A 138 -7.69 -37.40 15.16
N PRO A 139 -6.79 -38.35 15.46
CA PRO A 139 -5.35 -38.06 15.47
C PRO A 139 -4.79 -37.66 14.10
N ILE A 140 -5.25 -38.25 12.98
CA ILE A 140 -4.82 -37.86 11.64
C ILE A 140 -5.21 -36.40 11.33
N THR A 141 -6.45 -36.04 11.63
CA THR A 141 -6.92 -34.66 11.40
C THR A 141 -6.15 -33.69 12.29
N LEU A 142 -5.95 -33.98 13.57
CA LEU A 142 -5.20 -33.13 14.49
C LEU A 142 -3.75 -32.91 14.02
N LEU A 143 -3.06 -34.00 13.69
CA LEU A 143 -1.68 -33.94 13.15
C LEU A 143 -1.64 -33.22 11.79
N GLY A 144 -2.63 -33.47 10.95
CA GLY A 144 -2.75 -32.78 9.65
C GLY A 144 -2.92 -31.27 9.80
N VAL A 145 -3.75 -30.81 10.74
CA VAL A 145 -3.92 -29.38 11.04
C VAL A 145 -2.63 -28.80 11.62
N LEU A 146 -1.99 -29.47 12.58
CA LEU A 146 -0.73 -29.01 13.16
C LEU A 146 0.39 -28.89 12.11
N ALA A 147 0.63 -29.97 11.35
CA ALA A 147 1.65 -29.98 10.32
C ALA A 147 1.33 -28.99 9.18
N GLY A 148 0.07 -28.96 8.75
CA GLY A 148 -0.41 -28.06 7.71
C GLY A 148 -0.26 -26.60 8.11
N SER A 149 -0.58 -26.24 9.36
CA SER A 149 -0.42 -24.88 9.85
C SER A 149 1.05 -24.42 9.88
N GLN A 150 1.96 -25.28 10.33
CA GLN A 150 3.41 -24.98 10.34
C GLN A 150 3.94 -24.80 8.92
N MET A 151 3.56 -25.69 8.01
CA MET A 151 3.94 -25.58 6.60
C MET A 151 3.35 -24.32 5.94
N ALA A 152 2.09 -24.00 6.23
CA ALA A 152 1.43 -22.82 5.71
C ALA A 152 2.13 -21.53 6.17
N VAL A 153 2.44 -21.42 7.47
CA VAL A 153 3.17 -20.27 8.03
C VAL A 153 4.55 -20.13 7.38
N ALA A 154 5.30 -21.24 7.27
CA ALA A 154 6.61 -21.24 6.65
C ALA A 154 6.56 -20.77 5.18
N LEU A 155 5.60 -21.30 4.39
CA LEU A 155 5.42 -20.96 2.99
C LEU A 155 5.00 -19.50 2.80
N VAL A 156 4.03 -19.02 3.58
CA VAL A 156 3.55 -17.64 3.49
C VAL A 156 4.65 -16.66 3.90
N ASN A 157 5.41 -16.95 4.95
CA ASN A 157 6.56 -16.13 5.36
C ASN A 157 7.67 -16.11 4.30
N TRP A 158 7.96 -17.26 3.70
CA TRP A 158 8.93 -17.35 2.61
C TRP A 158 8.50 -16.51 1.39
N LEU A 159 7.24 -16.61 0.96
CA LEU A 159 6.68 -15.80 -0.11
C LEU A 159 6.69 -14.30 0.24
N ALA A 160 6.32 -13.95 1.47
CA ALA A 160 6.37 -12.56 1.93
C ALA A 160 7.80 -12.00 1.86
N THR A 161 8.81 -12.78 2.22
CA THR A 161 10.22 -12.37 2.14
C THR A 161 10.68 -12.15 0.70
N LEU A 162 10.18 -12.93 -0.26
CA LEU A 162 10.48 -12.75 -1.68
C LEU A 162 9.80 -11.51 -2.28
N LEU A 163 8.60 -11.16 -1.79
CA LEU A 163 7.81 -10.04 -2.33
C LEU A 163 8.17 -8.69 -1.70
N VAL A 164 8.69 -8.69 -0.49
CA VAL A 164 9.16 -7.49 0.21
C VAL A 164 10.59 -7.23 -0.20
N SER A 165 10.80 -6.34 -1.18
CA SER A 165 12.13 -5.81 -1.46
C SER A 165 12.59 -4.98 -0.26
N ALA A 166 13.73 -5.35 0.34
CA ALA A 166 14.36 -4.57 1.38
C ALA A 166 14.69 -3.18 0.83
N HIS A 167 14.09 -2.12 1.40
CA HIS A 167 14.56 -0.76 1.15
C HIS A 167 15.81 -0.57 2.01
N PRO A 168 16.97 -0.27 1.43
CA PRO A 168 18.12 0.15 2.22
C PRO A 168 17.77 1.48 2.91
N LEU A 169 18.12 1.56 4.18
CA LEU A 169 18.03 2.77 5.01
C LEU A 169 18.95 3.86 4.48
#